data_6a3de7a769220a58a3e3403be1ed0325
#
_entry.id   6a3de7a769220a58a3e3403be1ed0325
#
_cell.length_a   1.000
_cell.length_b   1.000
_cell.length_c   1.000
_cell.angle_alpha   90.00
_cell.angle_beta   90.00
_cell.angle_gamma   90.00
#
_symmetry.space_group_name_H-M   'P 1'
#
loop_
_entity.id
_entity.type
_entity.pdbx_description
1 polymer ?
#
loop_
_entity_poly.entity_id
_entity_poly.type
_entity_poly.pdbx_seq_one_letter_code
_entity_poly.pdbx_strand_id
1 'polypeptide(L)'
;MNGERVLVVGAGPVGLAMACELLRRGVDARIVDASAQATDKSKAIGVQARTLEALDSMGVADRFVDAGRKIHGVNAYADGARIVHVSLDDIDSPFSYVLSLPQADTERLLGALLVELGGRVERGVTLTALAQDADGVNATLSKEGAPAETTRVAWVVGCDGAHSGVRHALGMPFEGSAYGEAFVLGDVRITWELPDDETHAFIAPDGVIAALPMPRGRWRLVADSTLPSPTV
;
A
#
# COMPACT_ATOMS: atom_id res chain seq x y z
N MET A 1 -2.64 35.08 2.99
CA MET A 1 -1.54 34.39 2.30
C MET A 1 -2.16 33.13 1.71
N ASN A 2 -2.27 33.05 0.38
CA ASN A 2 -2.69 31.79 -0.26
C ASN A 2 -1.57 30.80 0.00
N GLY A 3 -1.78 29.88 0.95
CA GLY A 3 -0.85 28.81 1.23
C GLY A 3 -0.59 28.01 -0.05
N GLU A 4 0.67 27.69 -0.30
CA GLU A 4 1.07 26.87 -1.43
C GLU A 4 0.38 25.52 -1.30
N ARG A 5 -0.63 25.31 -2.14
CA ARG A 5 -1.41 24.07 -2.12
C ARG A 5 -0.66 22.94 -2.81
N VAL A 6 -0.63 21.77 -2.19
CA VAL A 6 -0.08 20.55 -2.77
C VAL A 6 -1.21 19.67 -3.28
N LEU A 7 -1.11 19.18 -4.52
CA LEU A 7 -2.02 18.18 -5.07
C LEU A 7 -1.36 16.80 -4.97
N VAL A 8 -1.97 15.90 -4.22
CA VAL A 8 -1.60 14.48 -4.14
C VAL A 8 -2.50 13.69 -5.09
N VAL A 9 -1.91 12.97 -6.04
CA VAL A 9 -2.63 12.16 -7.03
C VAL A 9 -2.48 10.68 -6.69
N GLY A 10 -3.60 10.02 -6.39
CA GLY A 10 -3.66 8.64 -5.90
C GLY A 10 -3.88 8.58 -4.39
N ALA A 11 -4.91 7.85 -3.95
CA ALA A 11 -5.26 7.66 -2.54
C ALA A 11 -5.12 6.19 -2.08
N GLY A 12 -4.08 5.52 -2.56
CA GLY A 12 -3.54 4.32 -1.95
C GLY A 12 -2.75 4.64 -0.67
N PRO A 13 -2.10 3.65 -0.04
CA PRO A 13 -1.39 3.85 1.22
C PRO A 13 -0.36 4.99 1.17
N VAL A 14 0.38 5.10 0.07
CA VAL A 14 1.42 6.13 -0.11
C VAL A 14 0.81 7.53 -0.18
N GLY A 15 -0.24 7.71 -0.99
CA GLY A 15 -0.88 9.03 -1.14
C GLY A 15 -1.62 9.46 0.11
N LEU A 16 -2.30 8.53 0.79
CA LEU A 16 -2.94 8.81 2.08
C LEU A 16 -1.91 9.23 3.14
N ALA A 17 -0.79 8.49 3.26
CA ALA A 17 0.29 8.85 4.19
C ALA A 17 0.89 10.22 3.84
N MET A 18 1.13 10.50 2.56
CA MET A 18 1.63 11.80 2.09
C MET A 18 0.67 12.94 2.47
N ALA A 19 -0.62 12.78 2.20
CA ALA A 19 -1.62 13.81 2.52
C ALA A 19 -1.72 14.04 4.04
N CYS A 20 -1.70 12.98 4.85
CA CYS A 20 -1.65 13.08 6.32
C CYS A 20 -0.40 13.85 6.78
N GLU A 21 0.76 13.52 6.24
CA GLU A 21 2.03 14.18 6.58
C GLU A 21 2.04 15.67 6.22
N LEU A 22 1.46 16.05 5.09
CA LEU A 22 1.33 17.45 4.69
C LEU A 22 0.40 18.21 5.66
N LEU A 23 -0.80 17.66 5.87
CA LEU A 23 -1.81 18.32 6.72
C LEU A 23 -1.35 18.47 8.17
N ARG A 24 -0.72 17.46 8.76
CA ARG A 24 -0.22 17.55 10.15
C ARG A 24 0.91 18.59 10.32
N ARG A 25 1.58 18.97 9.23
CA ARG A 25 2.56 20.06 9.19
C ARG A 25 1.97 21.41 8.81
N GLY A 26 0.65 21.50 8.67
CA GLY A 26 -0.05 22.73 8.32
C GLY A 26 0.06 23.12 6.82
N VAL A 27 0.48 22.17 5.97
CA VAL A 27 0.52 22.38 4.51
C VAL A 27 -0.85 22.06 3.93
N ASP A 28 -1.44 23.01 3.18
CA ASP A 28 -2.72 22.78 2.48
C ASP A 28 -2.52 21.72 1.39
N ALA A 29 -3.22 20.60 1.52
CA ALA A 29 -3.14 19.45 0.63
C ALA A 29 -4.52 19.04 0.11
N ARG A 30 -4.62 18.88 -1.21
CA ARG A 30 -5.76 18.28 -1.90
C ARG A 30 -5.36 16.89 -2.36
N ILE A 31 -6.16 15.86 -2.09
CA ILE A 31 -5.90 14.50 -2.55
C ILE A 31 -7.03 14.01 -3.43
N VAL A 32 -6.68 13.51 -4.61
CA VAL A 32 -7.61 12.98 -5.62
C VAL A 32 -7.28 11.53 -5.96
N ASP A 33 -8.29 10.77 -6.34
CA ASP A 33 -8.11 9.38 -6.77
C ASP A 33 -9.10 9.03 -7.89
N ALA A 34 -8.59 8.38 -8.94
CA ALA A 34 -9.40 7.98 -10.09
C ALA A 34 -10.47 6.92 -9.74
N SER A 35 -10.22 6.11 -8.72
CA SER A 35 -11.18 5.10 -8.25
C SER A 35 -12.37 5.75 -7.57
N ALA A 36 -13.59 5.34 -7.93
CA ALA A 36 -14.81 5.83 -7.32
C ALA A 36 -14.95 5.42 -5.83
N GLN A 37 -14.28 4.35 -5.42
CA GLN A 37 -14.33 3.81 -4.06
C GLN A 37 -12.94 3.40 -3.58
N ALA A 38 -12.74 3.31 -2.27
CA ALA A 38 -11.56 2.67 -1.69
C ALA A 38 -11.51 1.20 -2.10
N THR A 39 -10.30 0.65 -2.23
CA THR A 39 -10.16 -0.76 -2.60
C THR A 39 -10.62 -1.68 -1.47
N ASP A 40 -11.38 -2.70 -1.82
CA ASP A 40 -11.68 -3.84 -0.97
C ASP A 40 -10.67 -5.00 -1.16
N LYS A 41 -9.83 -4.89 -2.19
CA LYS A 41 -8.84 -5.90 -2.55
C LYS A 41 -7.55 -5.68 -1.77
N SER A 42 -7.14 -6.69 -1.04
CA SER A 42 -5.87 -6.67 -0.32
C SER A 42 -4.77 -7.29 -1.18
N LYS A 43 -3.96 -6.45 -1.81
CA LYS A 43 -2.78 -6.90 -2.58
C LYS A 43 -1.61 -7.18 -1.64
N ALA A 44 -1.26 -6.24 -0.79
CA ALA A 44 -0.17 -6.35 0.18
C ALA A 44 -0.73 -6.61 1.59
N ILE A 45 0.07 -7.29 2.44
CA ILE A 45 -0.26 -7.52 3.85
C ILE A 45 0.90 -7.23 4.80
N GLY A 46 2.13 -7.09 4.29
CA GLY A 46 3.30 -6.85 5.15
C GLY A 46 3.56 -5.36 5.35
N VAL A 47 3.52 -4.89 6.60
CA VAL A 47 3.96 -3.56 7.01
C VAL A 47 5.28 -3.72 7.76
N GLN A 48 6.35 -3.20 7.19
CA GLN A 48 7.71 -3.35 7.70
C GLN A 48 7.96 -2.44 8.90
N ALA A 49 8.96 -2.77 9.72
CA ALA A 49 9.39 -2.01 10.89
C ALA A 49 9.57 -0.50 10.58
N ARG A 50 10.27 -0.16 9.50
CA ARG A 50 10.48 1.24 9.10
C ARG A 50 9.18 1.98 8.78
N THR A 51 8.19 1.29 8.23
CA THR A 51 6.87 1.88 8.01
C THR A 51 6.16 2.14 9.33
N LEU A 52 6.27 1.23 10.30
CA LEU A 52 5.71 1.42 11.65
C LEU A 52 6.38 2.59 12.37
N GLU A 53 7.69 2.77 12.26
CA GLU A 53 8.40 3.95 12.78
C GLU A 53 7.88 5.25 12.16
N ALA A 54 7.61 5.26 10.84
CA ALA A 54 7.01 6.42 10.20
C ALA A 54 5.58 6.69 10.74
N LEU A 55 4.77 5.64 10.91
CA LEU A 55 3.44 5.75 11.50
C LEU A 55 3.49 6.17 12.97
N ASP A 56 4.52 5.75 13.71
CA ASP A 56 4.76 6.19 15.08
C ASP A 56 5.07 7.69 15.14
N SER A 57 5.89 8.18 14.24
CA SER A 57 6.16 9.62 14.11
C SER A 57 4.90 10.44 13.76
N MET A 58 3.88 9.80 13.19
CA MET A 58 2.56 10.36 12.93
C MET A 58 1.61 10.22 14.14
N GLY A 59 2.01 9.49 15.20
CA GLY A 59 1.21 9.23 16.40
C GLY A 59 0.10 8.19 16.19
N VAL A 60 0.23 7.29 15.22
CA VAL A 60 -0.85 6.32 14.87
C VAL A 60 -0.41 4.87 14.81
N ALA A 61 0.87 4.55 15.10
CA ALA A 61 1.38 3.18 15.02
C ALA A 61 0.54 2.18 15.83
N ASP A 62 0.11 2.56 17.04
CA ASP A 62 -0.70 1.69 17.90
C ASP A 62 -1.99 1.23 17.23
N ARG A 63 -2.67 2.11 16.48
CA ARG A 63 -3.91 1.75 15.75
C ARG A 63 -3.65 0.67 14.69
N PHE A 64 -2.47 0.69 14.07
CA PHE A 64 -2.05 -0.31 13.09
C PHE A 64 -1.69 -1.63 13.78
N VAL A 65 -0.90 -1.56 14.86
CA VAL A 65 -0.49 -2.72 15.64
C VAL A 65 -1.70 -3.47 16.20
N ASP A 66 -2.68 -2.76 16.75
CA ASP A 66 -3.92 -3.34 17.30
C ASP A 66 -4.79 -4.00 16.21
N ALA A 67 -4.74 -3.48 14.98
CA ALA A 67 -5.50 -4.02 13.84
C ALA A 67 -4.81 -5.19 13.14
N GLY A 68 -3.48 -5.31 13.30
CA GLY A 68 -2.64 -6.26 12.59
C GLY A 68 -2.30 -7.52 13.40
N ARG A 69 -1.46 -8.37 12.79
CA ARG A 69 -0.83 -9.52 13.42
C ARG A 69 0.68 -9.34 13.38
N LYS A 70 1.37 -9.42 14.52
CA LYS A 70 2.83 -9.40 14.58
C LYS A 70 3.38 -10.73 14.06
N ILE A 71 4.38 -10.64 13.20
CA ILE A 71 5.09 -11.77 12.61
C ILE A 71 6.54 -11.69 13.07
N HIS A 72 6.96 -12.66 13.86
CA HIS A 72 8.26 -12.71 14.51
C HIS A 72 9.27 -13.60 13.78
N GLY A 73 8.82 -14.40 12.81
CA GLY A 73 9.73 -15.30 12.12
C GLY A 73 9.24 -15.73 10.74
N VAL A 74 10.18 -16.27 9.99
CA VAL A 74 9.95 -16.88 8.67
C VAL A 74 10.55 -18.28 8.66
N ASN A 75 9.75 -19.27 8.30
CA ASN A 75 10.18 -20.66 8.17
C ASN A 75 10.12 -21.09 6.71
N ALA A 76 11.07 -21.92 6.29
CA ALA A 76 10.99 -22.67 5.06
C ALA A 76 11.08 -24.17 5.33
N TYR A 77 10.28 -24.93 4.59
CA TYR A 77 10.16 -26.38 4.69
C TYR A 77 10.41 -27.02 3.33
N ALA A 78 11.16 -28.10 3.30
CA ALA A 78 11.30 -29.00 2.14
C ALA A 78 11.28 -30.43 2.62
N ASP A 79 10.70 -31.36 1.84
CA ASP A 79 10.58 -32.78 2.16
C ASP A 79 10.00 -33.06 3.55
N GLY A 80 9.05 -32.23 4.00
CA GLY A 80 8.43 -32.36 5.32
C GLY A 80 9.28 -31.89 6.51
N ALA A 81 10.50 -31.42 6.28
CA ALA A 81 11.38 -30.90 7.32
C ALA A 81 11.57 -29.38 7.22
N ARG A 82 11.68 -28.71 8.36
CA ARG A 82 12.06 -27.29 8.40
C ARG A 82 13.55 -27.15 8.09
N ILE A 83 13.87 -26.49 6.98
CA ILE A 83 15.23 -26.26 6.49
C ILE A 83 15.79 -24.88 6.84
N VAL A 84 14.91 -23.89 7.08
CA VAL A 84 15.28 -22.51 7.44
C VAL A 84 14.33 -22.00 8.50
N HIS A 85 14.90 -21.27 9.46
CA HIS A 85 14.19 -20.38 10.36
C HIS A 85 14.95 -19.05 10.45
N VAL A 86 14.28 -17.92 10.24
CA VAL A 86 14.83 -16.58 10.40
C VAL A 86 13.97 -15.87 11.44
N SER A 87 14.57 -15.51 12.58
CA SER A 87 13.93 -14.63 13.56
C SER A 87 13.95 -13.18 13.06
N LEU A 88 12.88 -12.46 13.31
CA LEU A 88 12.76 -11.03 13.07
C LEU A 88 12.94 -10.21 14.36
N ASP A 89 13.10 -10.87 15.52
CA ASP A 89 13.21 -10.20 16.82
C ASP A 89 14.50 -9.38 16.97
N ASP A 90 15.53 -9.70 16.15
CA ASP A 90 16.81 -9.00 16.13
C ASP A 90 16.81 -7.74 15.23
N ILE A 91 15.67 -7.35 14.65
CA ILE A 91 15.56 -6.11 13.89
C ILE A 91 15.81 -4.93 14.84
N ASP A 92 16.77 -4.08 14.49
CA ASP A 92 17.10 -2.85 15.25
C ASP A 92 16.00 -1.79 15.04
N SER A 93 14.91 -1.98 15.75
CA SER A 93 13.71 -1.11 15.71
C SER A 93 12.86 -1.33 16.96
N PRO A 94 12.12 -0.31 17.43
CA PRO A 94 11.06 -0.50 18.42
C PRO A 94 9.98 -1.50 17.97
N PHE A 95 9.91 -1.77 16.66
CA PHE A 95 9.00 -2.71 16.01
C PHE A 95 9.80 -3.87 15.42
N SER A 96 10.38 -4.72 16.28
CA SER A 96 11.17 -5.88 15.87
C SER A 96 10.30 -7.03 15.34
N TYR A 97 9.45 -6.74 14.35
CA TYR A 97 8.55 -7.68 13.65
C TYR A 97 8.08 -7.10 12.32
N VAL A 98 7.51 -7.92 11.48
CA VAL A 98 6.68 -7.47 10.36
C VAL A 98 5.22 -7.52 10.82
N LEU A 99 4.47 -6.44 10.62
CA LEU A 99 3.04 -6.44 10.93
C LEU A 99 2.26 -6.93 9.70
N SER A 100 1.57 -8.04 9.86
CA SER A 100 0.61 -8.51 8.86
C SER A 100 -0.71 -7.75 9.01
N LEU A 101 -0.98 -6.87 8.05
CA LEU A 101 -2.18 -6.05 8.00
C LEU A 101 -2.65 -5.91 6.54
N PRO A 102 -3.88 -6.32 6.21
CA PRO A 102 -4.41 -6.15 4.86
C PRO A 102 -4.35 -4.70 4.39
N GLN A 103 -3.96 -4.49 3.12
CA GLN A 103 -3.86 -3.14 2.54
C GLN A 103 -5.14 -2.32 2.71
N ALA A 104 -6.32 -2.95 2.57
CA ALA A 104 -7.60 -2.28 2.79
C ALA A 104 -7.75 -1.72 4.22
N ASP A 105 -7.23 -2.43 5.23
CA ASP A 105 -7.22 -1.93 6.61
C ASP A 105 -6.20 -0.80 6.79
N THR A 106 -5.02 -0.88 6.15
CA THR A 106 -4.03 0.20 6.09
C THR A 106 -4.64 1.48 5.50
N GLU A 107 -5.31 1.38 4.35
CA GLU A 107 -5.98 2.51 3.71
C GLU A 107 -7.12 3.07 4.56
N ARG A 108 -7.89 2.22 5.21
CA ARG A 108 -8.96 2.62 6.12
C ARG A 108 -8.42 3.41 7.32
N LEU A 109 -7.33 2.97 7.94
CA LEU A 109 -6.71 3.64 9.09
C LEU A 109 -6.10 4.98 8.70
N LEU A 110 -5.37 5.05 7.59
CA LEU A 110 -4.83 6.31 7.06
C LEU A 110 -5.94 7.26 6.62
N GLY A 111 -7.00 6.74 6.00
CA GLY A 111 -8.17 7.54 5.63
C GLY A 111 -8.89 8.14 6.83
N ALA A 112 -8.99 7.40 7.94
CA ALA A 112 -9.53 7.93 9.19
C ALA A 112 -8.66 9.05 9.75
N LEU A 113 -7.33 8.86 9.78
CA LEU A 113 -6.39 9.91 10.17
C LEU A 113 -6.50 11.15 9.28
N LEU A 114 -6.62 10.96 7.96
CA LEU A 114 -6.79 12.06 7.03
C LEU A 114 -8.02 12.93 7.40
N VAL A 115 -9.14 12.28 7.73
CA VAL A 115 -10.37 12.98 8.16
C VAL A 115 -10.18 13.69 9.48
N GLU A 116 -9.51 13.08 10.46
CA GLU A 116 -9.16 13.71 11.74
C GLU A 116 -8.31 14.98 11.56
N LEU A 117 -7.44 14.99 10.54
CA LEU A 117 -6.63 16.14 10.16
C LEU A 117 -7.38 17.19 9.29
N GLY A 118 -8.68 17.00 9.07
CA GLY A 118 -9.52 17.90 8.28
C GLY A 118 -9.44 17.69 6.76
N GLY A 119 -8.75 16.64 6.30
CA GLY A 119 -8.63 16.27 4.88
C GLY A 119 -9.76 15.35 4.41
N ARG A 120 -9.87 15.22 3.09
CA ARG A 120 -10.78 14.26 2.44
C ARG A 120 -10.23 13.82 1.09
N VAL A 121 -10.48 12.57 0.73
CA VAL A 121 -10.19 12.07 -0.63
C VAL A 121 -11.31 12.45 -1.58
N GLU A 122 -10.97 13.08 -2.69
CA GLU A 122 -11.88 13.30 -3.81
C GLU A 122 -11.81 12.08 -4.74
N ARG A 123 -12.81 11.21 -4.64
CA ARG A 123 -12.91 9.99 -5.43
C ARG A 123 -13.55 10.20 -6.81
N GLY A 124 -13.19 9.34 -7.77
CA GLY A 124 -13.64 9.44 -9.15
C GLY A 124 -13.06 10.65 -9.89
N VAL A 125 -11.93 11.16 -9.44
CA VAL A 125 -11.24 12.31 -10.02
C VAL A 125 -9.92 11.86 -10.63
N THR A 126 -9.77 12.01 -11.93
CA THR A 126 -8.59 11.57 -12.70
C THR A 126 -7.78 12.78 -13.14
N LEU A 127 -6.46 12.74 -12.93
CA LEU A 127 -5.54 13.68 -13.53
C LEU A 127 -5.39 13.36 -15.03
N THR A 128 -5.67 14.33 -15.90
CA THR A 128 -5.61 14.16 -17.36
C THR A 128 -4.49 14.94 -18.02
N ALA A 129 -4.01 16.03 -17.42
CA ALA A 129 -2.89 16.80 -17.94
C ALA A 129 -2.14 17.55 -16.84
N LEU A 130 -0.85 17.80 -17.08
CA LEU A 130 0.01 18.64 -16.26
C LEU A 130 0.75 19.63 -17.17
N ALA A 131 0.84 20.89 -16.72
CA ALA A 131 1.71 21.89 -17.32
C ALA A 131 2.44 22.64 -16.20
N GLN A 132 3.76 22.52 -16.18
CA GLN A 132 4.62 23.11 -15.14
C GLN A 132 5.34 24.35 -15.71
N ASP A 133 5.47 25.37 -14.87
CA ASP A 133 6.31 26.54 -15.11
C ASP A 133 7.14 26.89 -13.86
N ALA A 134 7.80 28.04 -13.83
CA ALA A 134 8.65 28.45 -12.71
C ALA A 134 7.88 28.71 -11.41
N ASP A 135 6.58 28.99 -11.48
CA ASP A 135 5.76 29.42 -10.35
C ASP A 135 4.80 28.32 -9.85
N GLY A 136 4.82 27.12 -10.45
CA GLY A 136 4.00 25.97 -10.03
C GLY A 136 3.46 25.13 -11.18
N VAL A 137 2.36 24.41 -10.91
CA VAL A 137 1.79 23.41 -11.81
C VAL A 137 0.31 23.68 -12.07
N ASN A 138 -0.10 23.70 -13.33
CA ASN A 138 -1.50 23.62 -13.75
C ASN A 138 -1.85 22.15 -13.93
N ALA A 139 -2.73 21.63 -13.08
CA ALA A 139 -3.24 20.26 -13.15
C ALA A 139 -4.67 20.26 -13.70
N THR A 140 -4.91 19.50 -14.76
CA THR A 140 -6.25 19.30 -15.29
C THR A 140 -6.83 18.02 -14.73
N LEU A 141 -7.97 18.15 -14.08
CA LEU A 141 -8.70 17.07 -13.41
C LEU A 141 -10.02 16.82 -14.12
N SER A 142 -10.40 15.56 -14.28
CA SER A 142 -11.67 15.14 -14.88
C SER A 142 -12.44 14.28 -13.89
N LYS A 143 -13.73 14.52 -13.82
CA LYS A 143 -14.69 13.70 -13.06
C LYS A 143 -15.88 13.39 -13.94
N GLU A 144 -16.36 12.15 -13.93
CA GLU A 144 -17.54 11.75 -14.70
C GLU A 144 -18.74 12.63 -14.34
N GLY A 145 -19.47 13.09 -15.36
CA GLY A 145 -20.64 13.96 -15.18
C GLY A 145 -20.36 15.42 -14.80
N ALA A 146 -19.08 15.84 -14.77
CA ALA A 146 -18.69 17.21 -14.49
C ALA A 146 -17.74 17.76 -15.59
N PRO A 147 -17.73 19.09 -15.83
CA PRO A 147 -16.73 19.69 -16.70
C PRO A 147 -15.32 19.50 -16.12
N ALA A 148 -14.32 19.42 -17.00
CA ALA A 148 -12.93 19.36 -16.57
C ALA A 148 -12.54 20.62 -15.78
N GLU A 149 -11.82 20.41 -14.69
CA GLU A 149 -11.31 21.47 -13.82
C GLU A 149 -9.81 21.65 -14.07
N THR A 150 -9.34 22.88 -14.26
CA THR A 150 -7.90 23.19 -14.19
C THR A 150 -7.62 23.92 -12.88
N THR A 151 -6.76 23.34 -12.05
CA THR A 151 -6.35 23.91 -10.76
C THR A 151 -4.87 24.28 -10.79
N ARG A 152 -4.52 25.44 -10.22
CA ARG A 152 -3.14 25.87 -10.02
C ARG A 152 -2.68 25.45 -8.63
N VAL A 153 -1.54 24.78 -8.55
CA VAL A 153 -0.93 24.32 -7.29
C VAL A 153 0.57 24.60 -7.33
N ALA A 154 1.19 24.69 -6.16
CA ALA A 154 2.64 24.82 -6.07
C ALA A 154 3.33 23.50 -6.43
N TRP A 155 2.78 22.38 -6.00
CA TRP A 155 3.38 21.04 -6.17
C TRP A 155 2.33 20.00 -6.51
N VAL A 156 2.74 19.06 -7.36
CA VAL A 156 1.98 17.80 -7.59
C VAL A 156 2.84 16.63 -7.13
N VAL A 157 2.26 15.75 -6.32
CA VAL A 157 2.90 14.52 -5.85
C VAL A 157 2.18 13.33 -6.45
N GLY A 158 2.85 12.59 -7.34
CA GLY A 158 2.32 11.37 -7.95
C GLY A 158 2.42 10.18 -7.00
N CYS A 159 1.27 9.69 -6.53
CA CYS A 159 1.13 8.51 -5.69
C CYS A 159 0.17 7.48 -6.33
N ASP A 160 -0.01 7.54 -7.64
CA ASP A 160 -1.02 6.85 -8.44
C ASP A 160 -0.55 5.49 -9.00
N GLY A 161 0.55 4.95 -8.45
CA GLY A 161 0.97 3.55 -8.59
C GLY A 161 1.64 3.22 -9.92
N ALA A 162 1.63 1.93 -10.27
CA ALA A 162 2.38 1.41 -11.41
C ALA A 162 1.92 1.98 -12.77
N HIS A 163 0.65 2.33 -12.90
CA HIS A 163 0.04 2.92 -14.10
C HIS A 163 -0.05 4.45 -14.01
N SER A 164 0.84 5.08 -13.28
CA SER A 164 0.84 6.50 -12.93
C SER A 164 0.59 7.43 -14.13
N GLY A 165 -0.52 8.17 -14.06
CA GLY A 165 -0.84 9.24 -15.00
C GLY A 165 0.11 10.42 -14.85
N VAL A 166 0.57 10.71 -13.62
CA VAL A 166 1.58 11.77 -13.36
C VAL A 166 2.88 11.44 -14.08
N ARG A 167 3.38 10.20 -13.95
CA ARG A 167 4.59 9.75 -14.64
C ARG A 167 4.46 9.89 -16.16
N HIS A 168 3.34 9.44 -16.73
CA HIS A 168 3.08 9.53 -18.17
C HIS A 168 3.00 10.99 -18.64
N ALA A 169 2.33 11.85 -17.89
CA ALA A 169 2.22 13.27 -18.23
C ALA A 169 3.57 13.99 -18.22
N LEU A 170 4.53 13.52 -17.41
CA LEU A 170 5.90 14.01 -17.35
C LEU A 170 6.85 13.35 -18.38
N GLY A 171 6.37 12.38 -19.17
CA GLY A 171 7.20 11.64 -20.11
C GLY A 171 8.29 10.78 -19.44
N MET A 172 8.14 10.45 -18.17
CA MET A 172 9.14 9.68 -17.43
C MET A 172 9.03 8.20 -17.76
N PRO A 173 10.14 7.51 -18.09
CA PRO A 173 10.12 6.08 -18.33
C PRO A 173 9.80 5.29 -17.03
N PHE A 174 9.34 4.07 -17.21
CA PHE A 174 9.22 3.07 -16.14
C PHE A 174 10.03 1.84 -16.55
N GLU A 175 11.29 1.84 -16.14
CA GLU A 175 12.23 0.79 -16.51
C GLU A 175 11.97 -0.46 -15.67
N GLY A 176 12.11 -1.64 -16.28
CA GLY A 176 11.92 -2.92 -15.65
C GLY A 176 11.33 -3.96 -16.58
N SER A 177 11.08 -5.15 -16.05
CA SER A 177 10.45 -6.25 -16.77
C SER A 177 9.30 -6.83 -15.96
N ALA A 178 8.30 -7.38 -16.63
CA ALA A 178 7.28 -8.20 -15.98
C ALA A 178 7.85 -9.60 -15.70
N TYR A 179 7.54 -10.14 -14.54
CA TYR A 179 7.79 -11.56 -14.26
C TYR A 179 6.82 -12.41 -15.11
N GLY A 180 7.32 -13.51 -15.66
CA GLY A 180 6.51 -14.46 -16.44
C GLY A 180 5.64 -15.35 -15.55
N GLU A 181 5.98 -15.46 -14.29
CA GLU A 181 5.32 -16.33 -13.34
C GLU A 181 3.99 -15.72 -12.87
N ALA A 182 2.96 -16.54 -12.82
CA ALA A 182 1.68 -16.19 -12.21
C ALA A 182 1.61 -16.70 -10.78
N PHE A 183 0.99 -15.91 -9.91
CA PHE A 183 0.75 -16.32 -8.52
C PHE A 183 -0.76 -16.39 -8.26
N VAL A 184 -1.17 -17.47 -7.58
CA VAL A 184 -2.52 -17.60 -7.05
C VAL A 184 -2.49 -17.18 -5.58
N LEU A 185 -3.46 -16.36 -5.19
CA LEU A 185 -3.57 -15.85 -3.85
C LEU A 185 -4.97 -16.12 -3.29
N GLY A 186 -5.04 -16.66 -2.08
CA GLY A 186 -6.30 -16.94 -1.40
C GLY A 186 -6.22 -16.70 0.10
N ASP A 187 -7.27 -16.09 0.65
CA ASP A 187 -7.42 -15.90 2.09
C ASP A 187 -8.33 -17.00 2.65
N VAL A 188 -7.79 -17.80 3.58
CA VAL A 188 -8.44 -18.99 4.11
C VAL A 188 -8.40 -19.03 5.64
N ARG A 189 -9.17 -19.96 6.23
CA ARG A 189 -9.02 -20.36 7.62
C ARG A 189 -8.43 -21.76 7.65
N ILE A 190 -7.32 -21.93 8.38
CA ILE A 190 -6.62 -23.20 8.52
C ILE A 190 -6.49 -23.49 10.01
N THR A 191 -6.75 -24.75 10.38
CA THR A 191 -6.41 -25.28 11.69
C THR A 191 -5.24 -26.23 11.53
N TRP A 192 -4.08 -25.84 12.05
CA TRP A 192 -2.85 -26.63 12.06
C TRP A 192 -2.05 -26.33 13.34
N GLU A 193 -0.96 -27.07 13.55
CA GLU A 193 -0.12 -26.92 14.74
C GLU A 193 1.05 -25.93 14.55
N LEU A 194 1.16 -25.29 13.37
CA LEU A 194 2.23 -24.34 13.13
C LEU A 194 1.96 -23.01 13.84
N PRO A 195 3.02 -22.32 14.31
CA PRO A 195 2.91 -21.01 14.94
C PRO A 195 2.16 -20.02 14.05
N ASP A 196 1.26 -19.26 14.63
CA ASP A 196 0.45 -18.27 13.91
C ASP A 196 1.00 -16.83 14.00
N ASP A 197 2.19 -16.69 14.55
CA ASP A 197 3.02 -15.48 14.59
C ASP A 197 4.30 -15.59 13.73
N GLU A 198 4.36 -16.59 12.86
CA GLU A 198 5.44 -16.81 11.91
C GLU A 198 4.89 -17.11 10.50
N THR A 199 5.62 -16.71 9.47
CA THR A 199 5.32 -17.09 8.08
C THR A 199 5.93 -18.46 7.76
N HIS A 200 5.22 -19.26 6.95
CA HIS A 200 5.64 -20.58 6.55
C HIS A 200 5.67 -20.73 5.03
N ALA A 201 6.81 -21.04 4.46
CA ALA A 201 7.00 -21.34 3.05
C ALA A 201 7.26 -22.84 2.86
N PHE A 202 6.49 -23.50 2.02
CA PHE A 202 6.62 -24.90 1.67
C PHE A 202 7.16 -25.01 0.26
N ILE A 203 8.35 -25.60 0.12
CA ILE A 203 9.06 -25.75 -1.13
C ILE A 203 8.91 -27.20 -1.60
N ALA A 204 8.43 -27.37 -2.81
CA ALA A 204 8.30 -28.66 -3.47
C ALA A 204 8.88 -28.59 -4.89
N PRO A 205 9.18 -29.74 -5.54
CA PRO A 205 9.65 -29.75 -6.94
C PRO A 205 8.73 -29.01 -7.90
N ASP A 206 7.43 -28.95 -7.61
CA ASP A 206 6.39 -28.36 -8.45
C ASP A 206 6.10 -26.89 -8.13
N GLY A 207 6.81 -26.29 -7.16
CA GLY A 207 6.63 -24.88 -6.81
C GLY A 207 6.71 -24.58 -5.32
N VAL A 208 6.26 -23.37 -4.95
CA VAL A 208 6.30 -22.85 -3.57
C VAL A 208 4.91 -22.40 -3.14
N ILE A 209 4.53 -22.76 -1.92
CA ILE A 209 3.35 -22.19 -1.26
C ILE A 209 3.82 -21.45 0.00
N ALA A 210 3.52 -20.16 0.08
CA ALA A 210 3.72 -19.40 1.30
C ALA A 210 2.39 -19.21 2.03
N ALA A 211 2.41 -19.44 3.35
CA ALA A 211 1.29 -19.20 4.25
C ALA A 211 1.66 -18.06 5.21
N LEU A 212 0.94 -16.96 5.08
CA LEU A 212 1.17 -15.74 5.85
C LEU A 212 0.01 -15.56 6.83
N PRO A 213 0.29 -15.52 8.15
CA PRO A 213 -0.75 -15.28 9.13
C PRO A 213 -1.39 -13.91 8.93
N MET A 214 -2.69 -13.84 9.15
CA MET A 214 -3.48 -12.61 9.06
C MET A 214 -4.28 -12.40 10.35
N PRO A 215 -4.76 -11.17 10.60
CA PRO A 215 -5.64 -10.91 11.72
C PRO A 215 -6.87 -11.83 11.72
N ARG A 216 -7.40 -12.09 12.91
CA ARG A 216 -8.65 -12.86 13.14
C ARG A 216 -8.55 -14.34 12.71
N GLY A 217 -7.37 -14.96 12.87
CA GLY A 217 -7.17 -16.38 12.61
C GLY A 217 -7.30 -16.78 11.13
N ARG A 218 -7.07 -15.85 10.22
CA ARG A 218 -6.98 -16.11 8.78
C ARG A 218 -5.53 -16.29 8.36
N TRP A 219 -5.37 -16.88 7.19
CA TRP A 219 -4.10 -17.07 6.53
C TRP A 219 -4.21 -16.66 5.07
N ARG A 220 -3.21 -15.98 4.57
CA ARG A 220 -3.04 -15.79 3.13
C ARG A 220 -2.13 -16.87 2.60
N LEU A 221 -2.64 -17.66 1.67
CA LEU A 221 -1.83 -18.56 0.87
C LEU A 221 -1.42 -17.84 -0.41
N VAL A 222 -0.15 -17.94 -0.76
CA VAL A 222 0.38 -17.47 -2.04
C VAL A 222 1.15 -18.63 -2.64
N ALA A 223 0.73 -19.07 -3.83
CA ALA A 223 1.39 -20.14 -4.55
C ALA A 223 1.80 -19.65 -5.93
N ASP A 224 2.97 -20.08 -6.41
CA ASP A 224 3.30 -19.98 -7.81
C ASP A 224 2.35 -20.86 -8.64
N SER A 225 2.05 -20.43 -9.83
CA SER A 225 1.12 -21.14 -10.70
C SER A 225 1.76 -21.36 -12.08
N THR A 226 1.73 -22.59 -12.52
CA THR A 226 2.07 -22.94 -13.90
C THR A 226 0.93 -22.66 -14.89
N LEU A 227 -0.24 -22.25 -14.38
CA LEU A 227 -1.38 -21.86 -15.23
C LEU A 227 -1.08 -20.52 -15.90
N PRO A 228 -1.40 -20.36 -17.20
CA PRO A 228 -1.25 -19.06 -17.85
C PRO A 228 -2.10 -18.02 -17.12
N SER A 229 -1.52 -16.82 -16.92
CA SER A 229 -2.26 -15.69 -16.34
C SER A 229 -3.55 -15.49 -17.13
N PRO A 230 -4.70 -15.30 -16.44
CA PRO A 230 -5.92 -14.92 -17.15
C PRO A 230 -5.63 -13.63 -17.91
N THR A 231 -5.86 -13.64 -19.21
CA THR A 231 -5.77 -12.46 -20.06
C THR A 231 -6.81 -11.45 -19.56
N VAL A 232 -6.35 -10.31 -19.06
CA VAL A 232 -7.21 -9.18 -18.62
C VAL A 232 -7.58 -8.35 -19.84
#